data_8750cb972b4bc11e7261cadd4a7cb1d2
#
_entry.id   8750cb972b4bc11e7261cadd4a7cb1d2
#
_cell.length_a   1.000
_cell.length_b   1.000
_cell.length_c   1.000
_cell.angle_alpha   90.00
_cell.angle_beta   90.00
_cell.angle_gamma   90.00
#
_symmetry.space_group_name_H-M   'P 1'
#
loop_
_entity.id
_entity.type
_entity.pdbx_description
1 polymer ?
#
loop_
_entity_poly.entity_id
_entity_poly.type
_entity_poly.pdbx_seq_one_letter_code
_entity_poly.pdbx_strand_id
1 'polypeptide(L)'
;LAAATAVVMAVTGTALTSSAATGAAGEEGTSPGGRGAVDLGRQVLGADDGWGAANGGTTGGSAASAEHVSVVDTWDELRAALGGAGARTDTTPRIVYVDGRIDAFAGTSCEAIAATVPVAGSDVPFSMDDYVAAYDPATYGWVDPAGPLEDARAAAAAEQATRTLQHVGSNVTIVGLGADAQVVGASLRIRDARNVIVRNVTFSDARDCFPAWDPGDGDAGNWNSAYDNVSVWTSENVWVDHSTFDDGEHPHSSLPTVFGRPFEIHDGLLDITHGSDHVTVSYNHFSDHDKTAILGSSDSRTQDAGKHKVTYHHNRWTDVGQRAPRVRFGDVHVYNELYEQTREGIFQYYWGAGVDSSIYAENNAFELAAGVDPARIVARWKGERLFETGSTVNGEPVDLVGAYNASVGEADRLADEARWTPTLHGTVDPTWAVPAIVRSSAGAGRLGPVDAPAYDPHATYGAGDVVVHDGAVFRAQWYARGATPGAAWGPWEELATNEQGVPVWTPTRVVRAGDAVVHDGAVWVARWWSRGQEPGAASWGPFRAVG
;
A
#
# COMPACT_ATOMS: atom_id res chain seq x y z
N LEU A 1 12.85 -27.99 43.32
CA LEU A 1 11.80 -27.96 44.39
C LEU A 1 11.54 -26.50 44.77
N ALA A 2 10.53 -25.86 44.25
CA ALA A 2 9.68 -24.87 44.92
C ALA A 2 8.50 -24.56 43.97
N ALA A 3 7.31 -24.96 44.37
CA ALA A 3 6.06 -24.65 43.73
C ALA A 3 5.66 -23.18 44.05
N ALA A 4 5.21 -22.45 43.07
CA ALA A 4 4.52 -21.17 43.23
C ALA A 4 3.05 -21.35 42.88
N THR A 5 2.20 -21.12 43.84
CA THR A 5 0.75 -21.26 43.83
C THR A 5 0.14 -19.99 43.23
N ALA A 6 -0.65 -20.11 42.17
CA ALA A 6 -1.44 -19.03 41.63
C ALA A 6 -2.72 -18.82 42.45
N VAL A 7 -2.98 -17.59 42.88
CA VAL A 7 -4.22 -17.19 43.55
C VAL A 7 -5.15 -16.57 42.48
N VAL A 8 -6.29 -17.23 42.25
CA VAL A 8 -7.41 -16.73 41.47
C VAL A 8 -8.30 -15.90 42.38
N MET A 9 -8.47 -14.61 42.11
CA MET A 9 -9.51 -13.80 42.75
C MET A 9 -10.72 -13.70 41.80
N ALA A 10 -11.83 -14.26 42.23
CA ALA A 10 -13.14 -14.08 41.62
C ALA A 10 -13.75 -12.75 42.12
N VAL A 11 -14.14 -11.90 41.20
CA VAL A 11 -14.92 -10.70 41.50
C VAL A 11 -16.37 -10.96 41.09
N THR A 12 -17.26 -11.00 42.06
CA THR A 12 -18.72 -11.12 41.89
C THR A 12 -19.31 -9.76 41.59
N GLY A 13 -19.90 -9.59 40.40
CA GLY A 13 -20.62 -8.38 40.00
C GLY A 13 -22.06 -8.42 40.52
N THR A 14 -22.47 -7.34 41.20
CA THR A 14 -23.84 -7.07 41.59
C THR A 14 -24.55 -6.25 40.50
N ALA A 15 -25.67 -6.78 40.03
CA ALA A 15 -26.55 -6.08 39.10
C ALA A 15 -27.33 -4.95 39.81
N LEU A 16 -27.32 -3.75 39.26
CA LEU A 16 -28.18 -2.66 39.64
C LEU A 16 -29.27 -2.46 38.58
N THR A 17 -30.51 -2.65 38.98
CA THR A 17 -31.71 -2.36 38.21
C THR A 17 -31.97 -0.87 38.17
N SER A 18 -32.17 -0.27 36.98
CA SER A 18 -32.59 1.10 36.80
C SER A 18 -34.10 1.17 36.57
N SER A 19 -34.77 1.98 37.38
CA SER A 19 -36.17 2.37 37.22
C SER A 19 -36.30 3.55 36.27
N ALA A 20 -37.28 3.46 35.37
CA ALA A 20 -37.66 4.53 34.47
C ALA A 20 -38.33 5.70 35.21
N ALA A 21 -37.97 6.93 34.87
CA ALA A 21 -38.73 8.14 35.16
C ALA A 21 -39.05 8.88 33.87
N THR A 22 -40.33 9.17 33.68
CA THR A 22 -40.91 9.90 32.58
C THR A 22 -40.85 11.41 32.82
N GLY A 23 -40.56 12.18 31.77
CA GLY A 23 -41.16 13.49 31.51
C GLY A 23 -40.25 14.69 31.68
N ALA A 24 -39.93 15.37 30.59
CA ALA A 24 -40.38 16.74 30.24
C ALA A 24 -39.61 17.20 28.98
N ALA A 25 -40.39 17.74 28.03
CA ALA A 25 -39.86 18.39 26.84
C ALA A 25 -39.23 19.74 27.22
N GLY A 26 -38.04 20.01 26.67
CA GLY A 26 -37.33 21.29 26.85
C GLY A 26 -36.24 21.46 25.81
N GLU A 27 -36.49 22.37 24.89
CA GLU A 27 -35.59 23.14 24.02
C GLU A 27 -34.39 22.42 23.36
N GLU A 28 -34.50 22.30 22.05
CA GLU A 28 -33.40 21.98 21.12
C GLU A 28 -32.31 23.08 21.19
N GLY A 29 -31.31 22.83 21.99
CA GLY A 29 -30.02 23.48 21.86
C GLY A 29 -29.18 22.73 20.82
N THR A 30 -28.95 23.33 19.66
CA THR A 30 -28.00 22.85 18.67
C THR A 30 -26.59 22.87 19.29
N SER A 31 -26.14 21.73 19.80
CA SER A 31 -24.74 21.54 20.13
C SER A 31 -23.96 21.43 18.82
N PRO A 32 -22.78 22.11 18.68
CA PRO A 32 -21.89 21.87 17.57
C PRO A 32 -21.46 20.40 17.64
N GLY A 33 -21.77 19.63 16.60
CA GLY A 33 -21.46 18.20 16.56
C GLY A 33 -19.99 17.93 16.81
N GLY A 34 -19.68 17.31 17.95
CA GLY A 34 -18.39 16.72 18.21
C GLY A 34 -18.13 15.66 17.12
N ARG A 35 -17.09 15.84 16.32
CA ARG A 35 -16.59 14.79 15.41
C ARG A 35 -16.03 13.71 16.31
N GLY A 36 -16.71 12.57 16.42
CA GLY A 36 -16.17 11.38 17.07
C GLY A 36 -14.87 10.94 16.37
N ALA A 37 -13.96 10.34 17.11
CA ALA A 37 -12.78 9.69 16.52
C ALA A 37 -13.25 8.70 15.44
N VAL A 38 -12.64 8.76 14.25
CA VAL A 38 -12.98 7.88 13.14
C VAL A 38 -12.32 6.52 13.40
N ASP A 39 -13.13 5.48 13.58
CA ASP A 39 -12.65 4.10 13.61
C ASP A 39 -12.29 3.67 12.18
N LEU A 40 -11.00 3.82 11.82
CA LEU A 40 -10.49 3.49 10.48
C LEU A 40 -10.70 2.02 10.12
N GLY A 41 -10.73 1.12 11.09
CA GLY A 41 -10.98 -0.31 10.85
C GLY A 41 -12.40 -0.60 10.38
N ARG A 42 -13.35 0.30 10.67
CA ARG A 42 -14.75 0.19 10.22
C ARG A 42 -15.10 1.12 9.07
N GLN A 43 -14.17 1.95 8.64
CA GLN A 43 -14.38 2.82 7.49
C GLN A 43 -14.47 1.98 6.22
N VAL A 44 -15.42 2.32 5.36
CA VAL A 44 -15.67 1.64 4.07
C VAL A 44 -15.24 2.53 2.92
N LEU A 45 -14.99 1.93 1.76
CA LEU A 45 -14.71 2.69 0.54
C LEU A 45 -15.90 3.58 0.16
N GLY A 46 -15.63 4.79 -0.29
CA GLY A 46 -16.64 5.72 -0.80
C GLY A 46 -17.44 5.13 -1.97
N ALA A 47 -18.71 5.52 -2.10
CA ALA A 47 -19.61 4.91 -3.09
C ALA A 47 -19.19 5.11 -4.56
N ASP A 48 -18.44 6.19 -4.85
CA ASP A 48 -17.97 6.52 -6.19
C ASP A 48 -16.44 6.44 -6.29
N ASP A 49 -15.76 5.82 -5.32
CA ASP A 49 -14.30 5.84 -5.18
C ASP A 49 -13.63 4.67 -5.91
N GLY A 50 -13.64 4.75 -7.23
CA GLY A 50 -13.01 3.78 -8.12
C GLY A 50 -13.78 2.46 -8.27
N TRP A 51 -13.15 1.55 -9.00
CA TRP A 51 -13.75 0.24 -9.29
C TRP A 51 -14.05 -0.61 -8.05
N GLY A 52 -13.32 -0.44 -6.96
CA GLY A 52 -13.60 -1.10 -5.68
C GLY A 52 -14.97 -0.75 -5.08
N ALA A 53 -15.58 0.37 -5.51
CA ALA A 53 -16.93 0.76 -5.12
C ALA A 53 -18.04 0.02 -5.88
N ALA A 54 -17.72 -0.68 -6.95
CA ALA A 54 -18.69 -1.46 -7.74
C ALA A 54 -19.30 -2.62 -6.93
N ASN A 55 -20.45 -3.11 -7.40
CA ASN A 55 -21.09 -4.33 -6.89
C ASN A 55 -21.36 -4.35 -5.38
N GLY A 56 -21.72 -3.21 -4.81
CA GLY A 56 -22.01 -3.06 -3.37
C GLY A 56 -20.84 -2.52 -2.54
N GLY A 57 -19.72 -2.23 -3.20
CA GLY A 57 -18.55 -1.57 -2.59
C GLY A 57 -17.68 -2.48 -1.76
N THR A 58 -16.59 -1.90 -1.24
CA THR A 58 -15.64 -2.58 -0.36
C THR A 58 -15.83 -2.09 1.07
N THR A 59 -16.29 -2.97 1.95
CA THR A 59 -16.60 -2.68 3.35
C THR A 59 -15.66 -3.37 4.33
N GLY A 60 -14.79 -4.24 3.85
CA GLY A 60 -13.80 -4.96 4.67
C GLY A 60 -14.42 -5.66 5.87
N GLY A 61 -13.76 -5.55 6.99
CA GLY A 61 -14.17 -6.06 8.29
C GLY A 61 -15.16 -5.20 9.05
N SER A 62 -15.81 -4.19 8.43
CA SER A 62 -16.67 -3.22 9.16
C SER A 62 -17.77 -3.88 10.00
N ALA A 63 -18.23 -5.09 9.63
CA ALA A 63 -19.23 -5.88 10.36
C ALA A 63 -18.63 -6.81 11.45
N ALA A 64 -17.32 -6.74 11.73
CA ALA A 64 -16.67 -7.59 12.72
C ALA A 64 -17.25 -7.40 14.11
N SER A 65 -17.57 -8.50 14.79
CA SER A 65 -17.91 -8.48 16.21
C SER A 65 -16.64 -8.22 17.05
N ALA A 66 -16.81 -7.78 18.29
CA ALA A 66 -15.68 -7.41 19.16
C ALA A 66 -14.65 -8.54 19.34
N GLU A 67 -15.08 -9.80 19.29
CA GLU A 67 -14.22 -10.99 19.38
C GLU A 67 -13.33 -11.20 18.14
N HIS A 68 -13.65 -10.53 17.04
CA HIS A 68 -12.92 -10.59 15.77
C HIS A 68 -12.21 -9.27 15.45
N VAL A 69 -12.01 -8.42 16.45
CA VAL A 69 -11.18 -7.23 16.40
C VAL A 69 -9.92 -7.51 17.22
N SER A 70 -8.76 -7.43 16.59
CA SER A 70 -7.48 -7.75 17.22
C SER A 70 -6.49 -6.60 17.02
N VAL A 71 -5.66 -6.35 18.02
CA VAL A 71 -4.44 -5.55 17.93
C VAL A 71 -3.27 -6.52 18.00
N VAL A 72 -2.32 -6.41 17.08
CA VAL A 72 -1.21 -7.37 16.92
C VAL A 72 0.11 -6.62 16.75
N ASP A 73 1.17 -7.10 17.39
CA ASP A 73 2.53 -6.56 17.34
C ASP A 73 3.59 -7.63 16.97
N THR A 74 3.15 -8.88 16.74
CA THR A 74 3.99 -9.99 16.32
C THR A 74 3.45 -10.67 15.08
N TRP A 75 4.35 -11.32 14.32
CA TRP A 75 3.98 -12.07 13.12
C TRP A 75 3.02 -13.23 13.42
N ASP A 76 3.22 -13.96 14.50
CA ASP A 76 2.34 -15.08 14.88
C ASP A 76 0.94 -14.61 15.27
N GLU A 77 0.82 -13.47 15.96
CA GLU A 77 -0.47 -12.85 16.27
C GLU A 77 -1.18 -12.36 15.01
N LEU A 78 -0.45 -11.69 14.09
CA LEU A 78 -1.01 -11.26 12.81
C LEU A 78 -1.58 -12.45 12.03
N ARG A 79 -0.81 -13.54 11.91
CA ARG A 79 -1.26 -14.77 11.26
C ARG A 79 -2.51 -15.37 11.94
N ALA A 80 -2.49 -15.45 13.26
CA ALA A 80 -3.63 -15.97 14.03
C ALA A 80 -4.89 -15.10 13.87
N ALA A 81 -4.75 -13.77 13.95
CA ALA A 81 -5.83 -12.81 13.76
C ALA A 81 -6.45 -12.90 12.36
N LEU A 82 -5.64 -13.17 11.32
CA LEU A 82 -6.10 -13.38 9.96
C LEU A 82 -6.72 -14.78 9.71
N GLY A 83 -6.70 -15.69 10.71
CA GLY A 83 -7.25 -17.03 10.58
C GLY A 83 -6.22 -18.13 10.31
N GLY A 84 -4.93 -17.83 10.36
CA GLY A 84 -3.83 -18.78 10.23
C GLY A 84 -3.86 -19.55 8.91
N ALA A 85 -3.63 -20.86 8.97
CA ALA A 85 -3.65 -21.74 7.80
C ALA A 85 -5.04 -21.85 7.12
N GLY A 86 -6.11 -21.55 7.83
CA GLY A 86 -7.49 -21.55 7.31
C GLY A 86 -7.92 -20.25 6.62
N ALA A 87 -7.13 -19.21 6.70
CA ALA A 87 -7.48 -17.85 6.28
C ALA A 87 -8.03 -17.75 4.86
N ARG A 88 -7.48 -18.49 3.91
CA ARG A 88 -7.89 -18.45 2.48
C ARG A 88 -9.38 -18.73 2.25
N THR A 89 -10.00 -19.54 3.08
CA THR A 89 -11.43 -19.91 2.95
C THR A 89 -12.30 -19.29 4.04
N ASP A 90 -11.69 -18.49 4.93
CA ASP A 90 -12.43 -17.82 6.01
C ASP A 90 -13.19 -16.61 5.46
N THR A 91 -14.46 -16.50 5.85
CA THR A 91 -15.35 -15.40 5.49
C THR A 91 -15.83 -14.60 6.70
N THR A 92 -15.30 -14.92 7.88
CA THR A 92 -15.63 -14.24 9.13
C THR A 92 -15.15 -12.78 9.05
N PRO A 93 -16.03 -11.78 9.27
CA PRO A 93 -15.59 -10.38 9.29
C PRO A 93 -14.55 -10.15 10.39
N ARG A 94 -13.39 -9.56 10.04
CA ARG A 94 -12.26 -9.32 10.94
C ARG A 94 -11.69 -7.94 10.77
N ILE A 95 -11.29 -7.32 11.87
CA ILE A 95 -10.45 -6.11 11.87
C ILE A 95 -9.16 -6.45 12.59
N VAL A 96 -8.03 -6.21 11.93
CA VAL A 96 -6.70 -6.44 12.47
C VAL A 96 -5.93 -5.13 12.47
N TYR A 97 -5.68 -4.61 13.65
CA TYR A 97 -4.85 -3.43 13.87
C TYR A 97 -3.40 -3.86 14.04
N VAL A 98 -2.52 -3.34 13.18
CA VAL A 98 -1.07 -3.54 13.25
C VAL A 98 -0.47 -2.46 14.14
N ASP A 99 0.18 -2.85 15.24
CA ASP A 99 0.83 -1.94 16.19
C ASP A 99 2.36 -2.07 16.08
N GLY A 100 3.02 -1.01 15.63
CA GLY A 100 4.47 -0.99 15.47
C GLY A 100 4.98 -1.93 14.36
N ARG A 101 6.23 -2.42 14.51
CA ARG A 101 6.95 -3.21 13.50
C ARG A 101 6.79 -4.72 13.74
N ILE A 102 6.17 -5.41 12.80
CA ILE A 102 6.03 -6.87 12.76
C ILE A 102 7.04 -7.44 11.76
N ASP A 103 7.88 -8.38 12.18
CA ASP A 103 8.92 -9.02 11.36
C ASP A 103 8.60 -10.50 11.14
N ALA A 104 8.37 -10.90 9.89
CA ALA A 104 8.08 -12.28 9.53
C ALA A 104 9.31 -13.22 9.66
N PHE A 105 10.51 -12.65 9.70
CA PHE A 105 11.75 -13.40 9.95
C PHE A 105 12.18 -13.37 11.42
N ALA A 106 11.35 -12.87 12.35
CA ALA A 106 11.72 -12.85 13.76
C ALA A 106 12.12 -14.24 14.27
N GLY A 107 13.37 -14.36 14.73
CA GLY A 107 13.91 -15.63 15.24
C GLY A 107 14.32 -16.65 14.18
N THR A 108 14.36 -16.28 12.89
CA THR A 108 14.86 -17.15 11.80
C THR A 108 15.69 -16.36 10.79
N SER A 109 16.30 -17.06 9.83
CA SER A 109 17.01 -16.47 8.68
C SER A 109 16.91 -17.39 7.47
N CYS A 110 17.30 -16.91 6.29
CA CYS A 110 17.36 -17.73 5.08
C CYS A 110 18.27 -18.95 5.28
N GLU A 111 19.43 -18.78 5.91
CA GLU A 111 20.37 -19.86 6.21
C GLU A 111 19.78 -20.86 7.21
N ALA A 112 19.06 -20.37 8.22
CA ALA A 112 18.39 -21.23 9.19
C ALA A 112 17.26 -22.06 8.56
N ILE A 113 16.55 -21.51 7.58
CA ILE A 113 15.55 -22.25 6.79
C ILE A 113 16.23 -23.29 5.90
N ALA A 114 17.26 -22.89 5.14
CA ALA A 114 18.04 -23.78 4.28
C ALA A 114 18.60 -24.99 5.04
N ALA A 115 19.12 -24.75 6.25
CA ALA A 115 19.69 -25.79 7.11
C ALA A 115 18.68 -26.87 7.56
N THR A 116 17.38 -26.61 7.44
CA THR A 116 16.33 -27.59 7.76
C THR A 116 16.04 -28.56 6.61
N VAL A 117 16.54 -28.30 5.41
CA VAL A 117 16.25 -29.05 4.19
C VAL A 117 17.49 -29.83 3.74
N PRO A 118 17.50 -31.18 3.80
CA PRO A 118 18.61 -31.98 3.33
C PRO A 118 18.60 -32.07 1.79
N VAL A 119 19.79 -32.14 1.18
CA VAL A 119 19.92 -32.49 -0.24
C VAL A 119 19.70 -34.01 -0.40
N ALA A 120 18.79 -34.41 -1.28
CA ALA A 120 18.44 -35.81 -1.46
C ALA A 120 19.66 -36.70 -1.78
N GLY A 121 19.79 -37.82 -1.05
CA GLY A 121 20.92 -38.75 -1.18
C GLY A 121 22.18 -38.35 -0.41
N SER A 122 22.11 -37.30 0.40
CA SER A 122 23.17 -36.89 1.32
C SER A 122 22.61 -36.44 2.66
N ASP A 123 23.45 -36.35 3.69
CA ASP A 123 23.11 -35.76 4.99
C ASP A 123 23.49 -34.27 5.05
N VAL A 124 23.83 -33.67 3.89
CA VAL A 124 24.25 -32.25 3.79
C VAL A 124 23.01 -31.36 3.70
N PRO A 125 22.89 -30.34 4.54
CA PRO A 125 21.84 -29.32 4.40
C PRO A 125 21.96 -28.58 3.07
N PHE A 126 20.84 -28.06 2.56
CA PHE A 126 20.82 -27.20 1.38
C PHE A 126 21.59 -25.89 1.64
N SER A 127 22.27 -25.40 0.59
CA SER A 127 22.98 -24.13 0.57
C SER A 127 22.77 -23.46 -0.78
N MET A 128 22.43 -22.15 -0.79
CA MET A 128 22.34 -21.36 -2.03
C MET A 128 23.71 -21.19 -2.70
N ASP A 129 24.79 -21.14 -1.93
CA ASP A 129 26.16 -21.07 -2.50
C ASP A 129 26.48 -22.32 -3.29
N ASP A 130 26.14 -23.51 -2.76
CA ASP A 130 26.32 -24.77 -3.47
C ASP A 130 25.44 -24.87 -4.71
N TYR A 131 24.21 -24.34 -4.64
CA TYR A 131 23.29 -24.26 -5.76
C TYR A 131 23.87 -23.38 -6.88
N VAL A 132 24.32 -22.16 -6.55
CA VAL A 132 24.95 -21.24 -7.51
C VAL A 132 26.19 -21.86 -8.12
N ALA A 133 27.05 -22.52 -7.33
CA ALA A 133 28.23 -23.17 -7.85
C ALA A 133 27.91 -24.34 -8.80
N ALA A 134 26.85 -25.11 -8.53
CA ALA A 134 26.48 -26.27 -9.33
C ALA A 134 25.81 -25.91 -10.66
N TYR A 135 25.00 -24.82 -10.67
CA TYR A 135 24.21 -24.42 -11.84
C TYR A 135 24.74 -23.18 -12.56
N ASP A 136 26.05 -22.87 -12.39
CA ASP A 136 26.71 -21.81 -13.15
C ASP A 136 26.58 -22.09 -14.66
N PRO A 137 25.93 -21.22 -15.45
CA PRO A 137 25.75 -21.41 -16.90
C PRO A 137 27.05 -21.64 -17.68
N ALA A 138 28.19 -21.17 -17.16
CA ALA A 138 29.49 -21.38 -17.78
C ALA A 138 29.95 -22.86 -17.73
N THR A 139 29.46 -23.63 -16.77
CA THR A 139 29.80 -25.03 -16.54
C THR A 139 28.64 -26.00 -16.71
N TYR A 140 27.44 -25.61 -16.23
CA TYR A 140 26.23 -26.43 -16.33
C TYR A 140 25.51 -26.26 -17.67
N GLY A 141 25.65 -25.08 -18.30
CA GLY A 141 24.98 -24.71 -19.55
C GLY A 141 23.72 -23.89 -19.32
N TRP A 142 23.18 -23.34 -20.41
CA TRP A 142 21.98 -22.52 -20.43
C TRP A 142 20.73 -23.42 -20.51
N VAL A 143 20.51 -24.22 -19.49
CA VAL A 143 19.37 -25.12 -19.33
C VAL A 143 18.81 -25.01 -17.91
N ASP A 144 17.54 -25.32 -17.75
CA ASP A 144 16.90 -25.23 -16.43
C ASP A 144 17.64 -26.11 -15.41
N PRO A 145 17.94 -25.60 -14.22
CA PRO A 145 18.46 -26.38 -13.11
C PRO A 145 17.61 -27.63 -12.85
N ALA A 146 18.23 -28.78 -12.63
CA ALA A 146 17.49 -30.01 -12.33
C ALA A 146 18.35 -30.95 -11.44
N GLY A 147 17.66 -31.80 -10.65
CA GLY A 147 18.27 -32.79 -9.79
C GLY A 147 18.29 -32.38 -8.31
N PRO A 148 19.02 -33.09 -7.45
CA PRO A 148 18.89 -33.01 -6.00
C PRO A 148 19.03 -31.61 -5.37
N LEU A 149 19.88 -30.74 -5.95
CA LEU A 149 20.05 -29.36 -5.43
C LEU A 149 18.86 -28.47 -5.81
N GLU A 150 18.32 -28.59 -7.03
CA GLU A 150 17.10 -27.86 -7.41
C GLU A 150 15.89 -28.36 -6.61
N ASP A 151 15.75 -29.66 -6.42
CA ASP A 151 14.70 -30.23 -5.57
C ASP A 151 14.81 -29.70 -4.14
N ALA A 152 16.03 -29.57 -3.61
CA ALA A 152 16.26 -29.02 -2.27
C ALA A 152 15.98 -27.49 -2.22
N ARG A 153 16.34 -26.71 -3.28
CA ARG A 153 15.98 -25.29 -3.38
C ARG A 153 14.46 -25.12 -3.34
N ALA A 154 13.73 -25.89 -4.15
CA ALA A 154 12.28 -25.84 -4.19
C ALA A 154 11.66 -26.23 -2.83
N ALA A 155 12.24 -27.23 -2.13
CA ALA A 155 11.79 -27.61 -0.79
C ALA A 155 12.08 -26.50 0.24
N ALA A 156 13.23 -25.81 0.15
CA ALA A 156 13.57 -24.69 1.02
C ALA A 156 12.64 -23.48 0.77
N ALA A 157 12.32 -23.18 -0.48
CA ALA A 157 11.33 -22.15 -0.83
C ALA A 157 9.93 -22.50 -0.29
N ALA A 158 9.52 -23.77 -0.37
CA ALA A 158 8.25 -24.23 0.22
C ALA A 158 8.26 -24.12 1.76
N GLU A 159 9.37 -24.41 2.42
CA GLU A 159 9.51 -24.25 3.87
C GLU A 159 9.45 -22.76 4.26
N GLN A 160 10.12 -21.87 3.51
CA GLN A 160 10.02 -20.43 3.71
C GLN A 160 8.56 -19.96 3.60
N ALA A 161 7.82 -20.40 2.58
CA ALA A 161 6.43 -20.02 2.37
C ALA A 161 5.53 -20.37 3.58
N THR A 162 5.83 -21.45 4.31
CA THR A 162 5.09 -21.77 5.53
C THR A 162 5.28 -20.75 6.65
N ARG A 163 6.36 -19.98 6.61
CA ARG A 163 6.77 -19.03 7.65
C ARG A 163 6.40 -17.59 7.30
N THR A 164 6.72 -17.15 6.08
CA THR A 164 6.66 -15.73 5.70
C THR A 164 5.52 -15.37 4.76
N LEU A 165 4.73 -16.36 4.27
CA LEU A 165 3.56 -16.12 3.46
C LEU A 165 2.29 -16.32 4.28
N GLN A 166 1.38 -15.34 4.25
CA GLN A 166 0.07 -15.43 4.91
C GLN A 166 -1.07 -15.10 3.94
N HIS A 167 -2.07 -15.96 3.89
CA HIS A 167 -3.30 -15.69 3.18
C HIS A 167 -4.21 -14.75 3.97
N VAL A 168 -4.94 -13.88 3.23
CA VAL A 168 -5.99 -13.02 3.77
C VAL A 168 -7.33 -13.49 3.21
N GLY A 169 -8.27 -13.75 4.09
CA GLY A 169 -9.62 -14.21 3.75
C GLY A 169 -10.56 -13.07 3.38
N SER A 170 -11.85 -13.41 3.23
CA SER A 170 -12.89 -12.44 2.89
C SER A 170 -13.36 -11.62 4.10
N ASN A 171 -13.88 -10.40 3.85
CA ASN A 171 -14.41 -9.51 4.87
C ASN A 171 -13.39 -9.10 5.93
N VAL A 172 -12.17 -8.78 5.50
CA VAL A 172 -11.06 -8.41 6.38
C VAL A 172 -10.68 -6.96 6.18
N THR A 173 -10.44 -6.24 7.27
CA THR A 173 -9.71 -4.96 7.29
C THR A 173 -8.40 -5.15 8.05
N ILE A 174 -7.27 -4.84 7.39
CA ILE A 174 -5.95 -4.71 8.01
C ILE A 174 -5.64 -3.22 8.06
N VAL A 175 -5.36 -2.68 9.22
CA VAL A 175 -5.11 -1.24 9.39
C VAL A 175 -4.01 -0.97 10.40
N GLY A 176 -3.07 -0.09 10.05
CA GLY A 176 -1.97 0.31 10.94
C GLY A 176 -2.43 1.29 12.01
N LEU A 177 -1.97 1.06 13.24
CA LEU A 177 -2.04 2.00 14.35
C LEU A 177 -0.86 2.97 14.26
N GLY A 178 -1.16 4.27 14.15
CA GLY A 178 -0.10 5.29 14.08
C GLY A 178 0.67 5.30 12.75
N ALA A 179 1.87 5.89 12.79
CA ALA A 179 2.70 6.11 11.61
C ALA A 179 3.83 5.07 11.45
N ASP A 180 4.02 4.22 12.44
CA ASP A 180 5.09 3.23 12.55
C ASP A 180 4.62 1.78 12.36
N ALA A 181 3.33 1.60 12.02
CA ALA A 181 2.78 0.29 11.69
C ALA A 181 3.45 -0.28 10.44
N GLN A 182 4.17 -1.39 10.60
CA GLN A 182 4.98 -1.98 9.55
C GLN A 182 4.95 -3.51 9.59
N VAL A 183 4.89 -4.14 8.42
CA VAL A 183 5.05 -5.59 8.22
C VAL A 183 6.26 -5.81 7.32
N VAL A 184 7.28 -6.48 7.83
CA VAL A 184 8.59 -6.66 7.17
C VAL A 184 8.85 -8.12 6.85
N GLY A 185 9.38 -8.39 5.66
CA GLY A 185 9.80 -9.72 5.24
C GLY A 185 8.65 -10.67 4.89
N ALA A 186 7.41 -10.21 4.98
CA ALA A 186 6.23 -11.02 4.73
C ALA A 186 5.65 -10.79 3.33
N SER A 187 5.03 -11.85 2.77
CA SER A 187 4.13 -11.75 1.62
C SER A 187 2.70 -11.98 2.08
N LEU A 188 1.83 -10.97 1.94
CA LEU A 188 0.40 -11.12 2.17
C LEU A 188 -0.32 -11.45 0.86
N ARG A 189 -1.06 -12.55 0.84
CA ARG A 189 -1.77 -13.00 -0.35
C ARG A 189 -3.28 -12.98 -0.14
N ILE A 190 -3.95 -11.97 -0.72
CA ILE A 190 -5.41 -11.88 -0.82
C ILE A 190 -5.82 -12.82 -1.95
N ARG A 191 -6.22 -14.07 -1.61
CA ARG A 191 -6.46 -15.10 -2.60
C ARG A 191 -7.81 -15.77 -2.44
N ASP A 192 -8.58 -15.85 -3.54
CA ASP A 192 -9.94 -16.39 -3.58
C ASP A 192 -10.86 -15.70 -2.57
N ALA A 193 -10.63 -14.40 -2.33
CA ALA A 193 -11.27 -13.59 -1.31
C ALA A 193 -12.13 -12.47 -1.90
N ARG A 194 -13.01 -11.92 -1.09
CA ARG A 194 -13.84 -10.75 -1.43
C ARG A 194 -13.88 -9.80 -0.26
N ASN A 195 -14.04 -8.50 -0.59
CA ASN A 195 -14.31 -7.49 0.41
C ASN A 195 -13.15 -7.35 1.42
N VAL A 196 -11.99 -6.91 0.94
CA VAL A 196 -10.78 -6.75 1.75
C VAL A 196 -10.28 -5.31 1.69
N ILE A 197 -9.93 -4.76 2.85
CA ILE A 197 -9.33 -3.44 2.99
C ILE A 197 -7.96 -3.59 3.64
N VAL A 198 -6.95 -2.93 3.05
CA VAL A 198 -5.58 -2.82 3.60
C VAL A 198 -5.22 -1.35 3.65
N ARG A 199 -4.94 -0.81 4.85
CA ARG A 199 -4.74 0.63 5.04
C ARG A 199 -3.65 0.97 6.03
N ASN A 200 -2.96 2.07 5.78
CA ASN A 200 -2.04 2.72 6.73
C ASN A 200 -0.94 1.80 7.27
N VAL A 201 -0.44 0.87 6.47
CA VAL A 201 0.62 -0.07 6.85
C VAL A 201 1.79 0.08 5.89
N THR A 202 3.02 0.10 6.40
CA THR A 202 4.21 -0.07 5.57
C THR A 202 4.48 -1.56 5.37
N PHE A 203 4.49 -2.01 4.13
CA PHE A 203 4.94 -3.35 3.72
C PHE A 203 6.33 -3.23 3.12
N SER A 204 7.29 -3.94 3.70
CA SER A 204 8.69 -3.75 3.38
C SER A 204 9.41 -5.08 3.26
N ASP A 205 10.34 -5.17 2.29
CA ASP A 205 11.31 -6.28 2.23
C ASP A 205 10.69 -7.68 2.15
N ALA A 206 9.55 -7.83 1.44
CA ALA A 206 9.06 -9.18 1.09
C ALA A 206 10.09 -9.83 0.16
N ARG A 207 10.81 -10.84 0.68
CA ARG A 207 11.94 -11.41 -0.05
C ARG A 207 11.90 -12.91 -0.14
N ASP A 208 12.40 -13.42 -1.26
CA ASP A 208 12.66 -14.84 -1.52
C ASP A 208 14.09 -15.18 -1.10
N CYS A 209 14.23 -16.06 -0.13
CA CYS A 209 15.53 -16.59 0.27
C CYS A 209 16.16 -17.50 -0.80
N PHE A 210 15.32 -18.07 -1.66
CA PHE A 210 15.69 -19.16 -2.57
C PHE A 210 15.13 -18.93 -3.98
N PRO A 211 15.43 -17.77 -4.62
CA PRO A 211 14.91 -17.46 -5.94
C PRO A 211 15.38 -18.52 -6.96
N ALA A 212 14.55 -18.78 -7.96
CA ALA A 212 14.86 -19.74 -9.00
C ALA A 212 15.68 -19.07 -10.12
N TRP A 213 16.72 -19.75 -10.60
CA TRP A 213 17.40 -19.36 -11.83
C TRP A 213 16.63 -19.89 -13.03
N ASP A 214 16.20 -19.01 -13.94
CA ASP A 214 15.58 -19.34 -15.22
C ASP A 214 16.46 -18.85 -16.39
N PRO A 215 17.24 -19.74 -17.02
CA PRO A 215 18.08 -19.38 -18.16
C PRO A 215 17.28 -19.03 -19.42
N GLY A 216 15.99 -19.39 -19.48
CA GLY A 216 15.08 -19.10 -20.59
C GLY A 216 14.36 -17.75 -20.48
N ASP A 217 14.47 -17.04 -19.36
CA ASP A 217 13.81 -15.74 -19.17
C ASP A 217 14.65 -14.61 -19.78
N GLY A 218 14.22 -14.15 -20.96
CA GLY A 218 14.94 -13.15 -21.77
C GLY A 218 16.20 -13.70 -22.44
N ASP A 219 17.05 -12.77 -22.89
CA ASP A 219 18.26 -13.14 -23.69
C ASP A 219 19.42 -13.61 -22.80
N ALA A 220 19.38 -13.37 -21.50
CA ALA A 220 20.49 -13.60 -20.57
C ALA A 220 20.06 -14.32 -19.29
N GLY A 221 18.89 -14.94 -19.28
CA GLY A 221 18.30 -15.54 -18.08
C GLY A 221 17.95 -14.51 -17.02
N ASN A 222 17.23 -14.94 -15.99
CA ASN A 222 16.91 -14.13 -14.82
C ASN A 222 16.78 -14.98 -13.55
N TRP A 223 16.98 -14.34 -12.42
CA TRP A 223 16.55 -14.85 -11.12
C TRP A 223 15.11 -14.45 -10.89
N ASN A 224 14.27 -15.37 -10.43
CA ASN A 224 12.84 -15.15 -10.23
C ASN A 224 12.44 -15.39 -8.78
N SER A 225 11.97 -14.34 -8.12
CA SER A 225 11.32 -14.39 -6.81
C SER A 225 9.82 -14.72 -6.96
N ALA A 226 9.24 -15.26 -5.91
CA ALA A 226 7.80 -15.54 -5.80
C ALA A 226 7.12 -14.67 -4.72
N TYR A 227 7.75 -13.59 -4.25
CA TYR A 227 7.32 -12.80 -3.10
C TYR A 227 7.01 -11.36 -3.49
N ASP A 228 5.71 -11.06 -3.60
CA ASP A 228 5.16 -9.70 -3.57
C ASP A 228 4.98 -9.25 -2.12
N ASN A 229 5.03 -7.95 -1.84
CA ASN A 229 4.62 -7.46 -0.53
C ASN A 229 3.14 -7.77 -0.28
N VAL A 230 2.28 -7.44 -1.25
CA VAL A 230 0.86 -7.82 -1.26
C VAL A 230 0.47 -8.29 -2.66
N SER A 231 -0.16 -9.45 -2.77
CA SER A 231 -0.74 -9.93 -4.02
C SER A 231 -2.24 -10.16 -3.92
N VAL A 232 -2.97 -9.70 -4.93
CA VAL A 232 -4.42 -9.90 -5.09
C VAL A 232 -4.64 -10.91 -6.20
N TRP A 233 -5.13 -12.10 -5.82
CA TRP A 233 -5.21 -13.25 -6.69
C TRP A 233 -6.61 -13.87 -6.69
N THR A 234 -7.30 -13.88 -7.83
CA THR A 234 -8.68 -14.41 -7.94
C THR A 234 -9.64 -13.79 -6.92
N SER A 235 -9.55 -12.50 -6.70
CA SER A 235 -10.26 -11.79 -5.62
C SER A 235 -11.03 -10.59 -6.15
N GLU A 236 -12.05 -10.14 -5.42
CA GLU A 236 -12.93 -9.05 -5.84
C GLU A 236 -13.22 -8.09 -4.68
N ASN A 237 -13.48 -6.81 -5.00
CA ASN A 237 -13.74 -5.76 -4.03
C ASN A 237 -12.60 -5.64 -3.01
N VAL A 238 -11.47 -5.14 -3.47
CA VAL A 238 -10.28 -4.89 -2.64
C VAL A 238 -9.95 -3.40 -2.67
N TRP A 239 -9.68 -2.84 -1.51
CA TRP A 239 -9.21 -1.47 -1.36
C TRP A 239 -7.88 -1.44 -0.63
N VAL A 240 -6.84 -0.94 -1.31
CA VAL A 240 -5.51 -0.74 -0.74
C VAL A 240 -5.25 0.76 -0.67
N ASP A 241 -5.04 1.27 0.53
CA ASP A 241 -5.14 2.70 0.79
C ASP A 241 -4.10 3.20 1.80
N HIS A 242 -3.54 4.40 1.58
CA HIS A 242 -2.59 5.06 2.48
C HIS A 242 -1.50 4.12 3.03
N SER A 243 -1.03 3.17 2.24
CA SER A 243 0.02 2.23 2.62
C SER A 243 1.32 2.54 1.89
N THR A 244 2.44 2.11 2.46
CA THR A 244 3.76 2.25 1.83
C THR A 244 4.28 0.88 1.44
N PHE A 245 4.92 0.79 0.28
CA PHE A 245 5.48 -0.44 -0.27
C PHE A 245 6.91 -0.18 -0.76
N ASP A 246 7.87 -0.96 -0.26
CA ASP A 246 9.28 -0.84 -0.63
C ASP A 246 10.07 -2.14 -0.40
N ASP A 247 11.34 -2.14 -0.82
CA ASP A 247 12.28 -3.25 -0.65
C ASP A 247 13.06 -3.17 0.67
N GLY A 248 12.79 -2.19 1.52
CA GLY A 248 13.35 -2.06 2.85
C GLY A 248 14.88 -2.06 2.91
N GLU A 249 15.44 -3.03 3.64
CA GLU A 249 16.89 -3.14 3.85
C GLU A 249 17.64 -3.73 2.66
N HIS A 250 16.93 -4.32 1.66
CA HIS A 250 17.51 -4.99 0.49
C HIS A 250 17.04 -4.37 -0.83
N PRO A 251 17.19 -3.04 -1.05
CA PRO A 251 16.69 -2.41 -2.27
C PRO A 251 17.30 -3.04 -3.52
N HIS A 252 16.53 -3.13 -4.59
CA HIS A 252 16.97 -3.72 -5.87
C HIS A 252 18.35 -3.23 -6.31
N SER A 253 18.66 -1.96 -6.09
CA SER A 253 19.96 -1.36 -6.44
C SER A 253 21.16 -1.91 -5.66
N SER A 254 20.93 -2.60 -4.54
CA SER A 254 21.96 -3.19 -3.68
C SER A 254 22.15 -4.70 -3.90
N LEU A 255 21.30 -5.34 -4.72
CA LEU A 255 21.35 -6.77 -4.94
C LEU A 255 22.66 -7.20 -5.62
N PRO A 256 23.29 -8.33 -5.19
CA PRO A 256 24.49 -8.83 -5.82
C PRO A 256 24.19 -9.32 -7.24
N THR A 257 25.21 -9.30 -8.10
CA THR A 257 25.11 -9.86 -9.45
C THR A 257 25.59 -11.32 -9.43
N VAL A 258 24.69 -12.24 -9.84
CA VAL A 258 24.97 -13.67 -9.98
C VAL A 258 24.59 -14.09 -11.40
N PHE A 259 25.47 -14.82 -12.10
CA PHE A 259 25.32 -15.19 -13.51
C PHE A 259 25.12 -14.00 -14.47
N GLY A 260 25.64 -12.83 -14.10
CA GLY A 260 25.51 -11.60 -14.88
C GLY A 260 24.17 -10.86 -14.72
N ARG A 261 23.31 -11.32 -13.81
CA ARG A 261 21.99 -10.73 -13.50
C ARG A 261 21.90 -10.35 -12.02
N PRO A 262 21.13 -9.31 -11.65
CA PRO A 262 20.80 -9.10 -10.25
C PRO A 262 20.23 -10.39 -9.65
N PHE A 263 20.69 -10.74 -8.45
CA PHE A 263 20.12 -11.87 -7.70
C PHE A 263 18.78 -11.44 -7.12
N GLU A 264 17.74 -11.53 -7.97
CA GLU A 264 16.43 -10.95 -7.68
C GLU A 264 15.69 -11.71 -6.58
N ILE A 265 15.57 -11.08 -5.43
CA ILE A 265 14.89 -11.64 -4.25
C ILE A 265 13.49 -11.07 -4.04
N HIS A 266 13.11 -10.05 -4.81
CA HIS A 266 11.77 -9.46 -4.78
C HIS A 266 11.02 -9.76 -6.07
N ASP A 267 9.67 -9.86 -6.03
CA ASP A 267 8.85 -9.91 -7.26
C ASP A 267 8.12 -8.59 -7.44
N GLY A 268 6.87 -8.44 -7.04
CA GLY A 268 6.12 -7.20 -7.11
C GLY A 268 5.93 -6.53 -5.75
N LEU A 269 5.53 -5.23 -5.74
CA LEU A 269 5.07 -4.60 -4.52
C LEU A 269 3.58 -4.83 -4.30
N LEU A 270 2.77 -4.63 -5.36
CA LEU A 270 1.32 -4.86 -5.30
C LEU A 270 0.83 -5.42 -6.64
N ASP A 271 0.70 -6.73 -6.75
CA ASP A 271 0.28 -7.40 -7.97
C ASP A 271 -1.21 -7.79 -7.93
N ILE A 272 -1.93 -7.55 -9.04
CA ILE A 272 -3.35 -7.87 -9.18
C ILE A 272 -3.53 -8.81 -10.35
N THR A 273 -3.74 -10.10 -10.07
CA THR A 273 -3.62 -11.15 -11.10
C THR A 273 -4.76 -12.18 -11.03
N HIS A 274 -4.73 -13.14 -11.99
CA HIS A 274 -5.62 -14.31 -12.01
C HIS A 274 -7.11 -13.95 -12.01
N GLY A 275 -7.50 -12.92 -12.77
CA GLY A 275 -8.89 -12.52 -12.90
C GLY A 275 -9.44 -11.79 -11.67
N SER A 276 -8.60 -11.25 -10.81
CA SER A 276 -9.02 -10.31 -9.76
C SER A 276 -9.72 -9.10 -10.38
N ASP A 277 -10.74 -8.58 -9.70
CA ASP A 277 -11.62 -7.57 -10.28
C ASP A 277 -12.12 -6.58 -9.22
N HIS A 278 -12.55 -5.38 -9.64
CA HIS A 278 -13.12 -4.35 -8.78
C HIS A 278 -12.16 -3.96 -7.62
N VAL A 279 -10.99 -3.43 -7.98
CA VAL A 279 -9.96 -3.00 -7.03
C VAL A 279 -9.75 -1.50 -7.10
N THR A 280 -9.62 -0.84 -5.94
CA THR A 280 -9.14 0.55 -5.82
C THR A 280 -7.82 0.57 -5.06
N VAL A 281 -6.83 1.26 -5.62
CA VAL A 281 -5.49 1.48 -5.06
C VAL A 281 -5.30 2.98 -4.95
N SER A 282 -5.34 3.53 -3.72
CA SER A 282 -5.41 4.97 -3.51
C SER A 282 -4.46 5.46 -2.43
N TYR A 283 -3.88 6.64 -2.65
CA TYR A 283 -3.02 7.32 -1.66
C TYR A 283 -1.87 6.46 -1.11
N ASN A 284 -1.38 5.47 -1.85
CA ASN A 284 -0.23 4.67 -1.44
C ASN A 284 1.08 5.30 -1.89
N HIS A 285 2.18 4.91 -1.26
CA HIS A 285 3.53 5.25 -1.68
C HIS A 285 4.30 3.99 -2.06
N PHE A 286 4.71 3.90 -3.33
CA PHE A 286 5.57 2.85 -3.87
C PHE A 286 6.95 3.44 -4.12
N SER A 287 8.02 2.78 -3.65
CA SER A 287 9.36 3.34 -3.80
C SER A 287 10.46 2.30 -3.97
N ASP A 288 11.54 2.73 -4.67
CA ASP A 288 12.83 2.05 -4.76
C ASP A 288 12.77 0.56 -5.18
N HIS A 289 11.89 0.23 -6.15
CA HIS A 289 11.65 -1.13 -6.61
C HIS A 289 11.66 -1.24 -8.14
N ASP A 290 12.03 -2.41 -8.70
CA ASP A 290 12.05 -2.61 -10.16
C ASP A 290 10.65 -2.94 -10.71
N LYS A 291 10.04 -4.07 -10.34
CA LYS A 291 8.83 -4.64 -10.95
C LYS A 291 7.54 -4.34 -10.17
N THR A 292 7.11 -3.09 -10.07
CA THR A 292 6.25 -2.55 -9.01
C THR A 292 4.83 -3.10 -8.95
N ALA A 293 4.05 -3.04 -10.04
CA ALA A 293 2.64 -3.46 -10.04
C ALA A 293 2.22 -4.01 -11.41
N ILE A 294 1.84 -5.29 -11.46
CA ILE A 294 1.32 -5.91 -12.68
C ILE A 294 -0.14 -6.30 -12.54
N LEU A 295 -0.92 -6.08 -13.59
CA LEU A 295 -2.26 -6.60 -13.75
C LEU A 295 -2.25 -7.71 -14.82
N GLY A 296 -2.71 -8.90 -14.41
CA GLY A 296 -2.72 -10.09 -15.26
C GLY A 296 -1.36 -10.81 -15.34
N SER A 297 -1.36 -12.09 -14.99
CA SER A 297 -0.16 -12.91 -14.82
C SER A 297 0.53 -13.33 -16.10
N SER A 298 -0.21 -13.48 -17.21
CA SER A 298 0.33 -13.98 -18.47
C SER A 298 -0.46 -13.49 -19.67
N ASP A 299 0.23 -13.25 -20.79
CA ASP A 299 -0.40 -12.92 -22.09
C ASP A 299 -1.33 -14.02 -22.60
N SER A 300 -1.09 -15.27 -22.23
CA SER A 300 -1.87 -16.44 -22.64
C SER A 300 -3.08 -16.75 -21.76
N ARG A 301 -3.24 -16.01 -20.63
CA ARG A 301 -4.33 -16.24 -19.69
C ARG A 301 -5.63 -15.52 -20.13
N THR A 302 -6.18 -15.93 -21.25
CA THR A 302 -7.36 -15.28 -21.88
C THR A 302 -8.64 -15.32 -21.05
N GLN A 303 -8.73 -16.18 -20.04
CA GLN A 303 -9.82 -16.18 -19.04
C GLN A 303 -9.84 -14.93 -18.16
N ASP A 304 -8.80 -14.12 -18.18
CA ASP A 304 -8.76 -12.82 -17.51
C ASP A 304 -9.48 -11.72 -18.31
N ALA A 305 -9.84 -11.98 -19.57
CA ALA A 305 -10.56 -11.02 -20.40
C ALA A 305 -11.89 -10.57 -19.73
N GLY A 306 -12.11 -9.25 -19.69
CA GLY A 306 -13.26 -8.63 -19.02
C GLY A 306 -13.14 -8.53 -17.50
N LYS A 307 -11.99 -8.89 -16.94
CA LYS A 307 -11.59 -8.73 -15.55
C LYS A 307 -10.56 -7.61 -15.41
N HIS A 308 -9.96 -7.51 -14.22
CA HIS A 308 -8.96 -6.48 -13.88
C HIS A 308 -9.49 -5.05 -14.07
N LYS A 309 -10.71 -4.80 -13.57
CA LYS A 309 -11.23 -3.45 -13.41
C LYS A 309 -10.59 -2.85 -12.17
N VAL A 310 -9.63 -1.95 -12.40
CA VAL A 310 -8.80 -1.39 -11.34
C VAL A 310 -8.73 0.12 -11.47
N THR A 311 -8.80 0.81 -10.35
CA THR A 311 -8.53 2.25 -10.26
C THR A 311 -7.28 2.50 -9.45
N TYR A 312 -6.37 3.28 -10.00
CA TYR A 312 -5.23 3.87 -9.29
C TYR A 312 -5.46 5.37 -9.20
N HIS A 313 -5.39 5.95 -7.98
CA HIS A 313 -5.48 7.38 -7.84
C HIS A 313 -4.73 7.92 -6.62
N HIS A 314 -4.14 9.08 -6.79
CA HIS A 314 -3.41 9.80 -5.74
C HIS A 314 -2.26 8.99 -5.12
N ASN A 315 -1.76 7.98 -5.83
CA ASN A 315 -0.59 7.27 -5.37
C ASN A 315 0.70 8.02 -5.71
N ARG A 316 1.72 7.82 -4.92
CA ARG A 316 3.07 8.33 -5.09
C ARG A 316 3.99 7.21 -5.53
N TRP A 317 4.72 7.41 -6.64
CA TRP A 317 5.68 6.47 -7.19
C TRP A 317 7.05 7.13 -7.22
N THR A 318 7.98 6.67 -6.39
CA THR A 318 9.31 7.28 -6.27
C THR A 318 10.40 6.30 -6.67
N ASP A 319 11.19 6.64 -7.70
CA ASP A 319 12.32 5.85 -8.19
C ASP A 319 11.99 4.36 -8.46
N VAL A 320 10.80 4.10 -9.03
CA VAL A 320 10.39 2.76 -9.45
C VAL A 320 10.86 2.48 -10.88
N GLY A 321 11.23 1.23 -11.16
CA GLY A 321 11.83 0.83 -12.44
C GLY A 321 10.80 0.68 -13.55
N GLN A 322 9.73 -0.09 -13.30
CA GLN A 322 8.72 -0.43 -14.29
C GLN A 322 7.39 -0.85 -13.66
N ARG A 323 6.35 -1.02 -14.50
CA ARG A 323 5.03 -1.54 -14.11
C ARG A 323 4.33 -0.65 -13.06
N ALA A 324 4.06 0.58 -13.41
CA ALA A 324 3.35 1.51 -12.52
C ALA A 324 2.07 2.10 -13.17
N PRO A 325 1.07 1.29 -13.58
CA PRO A 325 1.07 -0.18 -13.67
C PRO A 325 1.40 -0.73 -15.08
N ARG A 326 1.72 -2.03 -15.19
CA ARG A 326 1.64 -2.79 -16.45
C ARG A 326 0.34 -3.60 -16.48
N VAL A 327 -0.45 -3.45 -17.55
CA VAL A 327 -1.82 -4.00 -17.64
C VAL A 327 -1.95 -5.05 -18.73
N ARG A 328 -2.58 -6.18 -18.42
CA ARG A 328 -3.09 -7.17 -19.36
C ARG A 328 -4.58 -7.37 -19.12
N PHE A 329 -5.39 -7.43 -20.17
CA PHE A 329 -6.84 -7.68 -20.17
C PHE A 329 -7.69 -6.69 -19.35
N GLY A 330 -7.07 -5.70 -18.68
CA GLY A 330 -7.74 -4.81 -17.73
C GLY A 330 -8.35 -3.56 -18.36
N ASP A 331 -9.45 -3.07 -17.75
CA ASP A 331 -9.99 -1.72 -17.89
C ASP A 331 -9.55 -0.90 -16.66
N VAL A 332 -8.50 -0.10 -16.85
CA VAL A 332 -7.79 0.54 -15.72
C VAL A 332 -7.89 2.05 -15.81
N HIS A 333 -8.36 2.67 -14.74
CA HIS A 333 -8.36 4.12 -14.55
C HIS A 333 -7.13 4.54 -13.74
N VAL A 334 -6.35 5.48 -14.25
CA VAL A 334 -5.14 6.01 -13.62
C VAL A 334 -5.26 7.52 -13.56
N TYR A 335 -5.57 8.10 -12.40
CA TYR A 335 -5.74 9.53 -12.30
C TYR A 335 -5.13 10.16 -11.05
N ASN A 336 -4.67 11.39 -11.20
CA ASN A 336 -4.05 12.16 -10.12
C ASN A 336 -2.87 11.45 -9.42
N GLU A 337 -2.14 10.64 -10.16
CA GLU A 337 -0.92 9.99 -9.71
C GLU A 337 0.27 10.95 -9.73
N LEU A 338 1.19 10.79 -8.78
CA LEU A 338 2.47 11.48 -8.76
C LEU A 338 3.62 10.50 -9.00
N TYR A 339 4.33 10.66 -10.11
CA TYR A 339 5.53 9.90 -10.46
C TYR A 339 6.77 10.76 -10.28
N GLU A 340 7.69 10.35 -9.42
CA GLU A 340 8.94 11.03 -9.12
C GLU A 340 10.12 10.14 -9.50
N GLN A 341 10.82 10.47 -10.58
CA GLN A 341 12.05 9.79 -10.97
C GLN A 341 13.23 10.72 -10.70
N THR A 342 13.87 10.59 -9.55
CA THR A 342 14.94 11.47 -9.09
C THR A 342 16.27 11.20 -9.77
N ARG A 343 16.42 10.02 -10.39
CA ARG A 343 17.61 9.51 -11.08
C ARG A 343 17.19 8.61 -12.24
N GLU A 344 17.98 8.53 -13.30
CA GLU A 344 17.69 7.57 -14.39
C GLU A 344 17.71 6.12 -13.88
N GLY A 345 18.75 5.74 -13.15
CA GLY A 345 18.85 4.47 -12.39
C GLY A 345 18.31 3.26 -13.16
N ILE A 346 17.36 2.56 -12.54
CA ILE A 346 16.69 1.38 -13.09
C ILE A 346 15.47 1.70 -13.95
N PHE A 347 15.12 2.97 -14.17
CA PHE A 347 13.90 3.38 -14.86
C PHE A 347 13.79 2.80 -16.27
N GLN A 348 12.70 2.11 -16.53
CA GLN A 348 12.35 1.56 -17.84
C GLN A 348 11.09 2.22 -18.40
N TYR A 349 9.96 2.13 -17.71
CA TYR A 349 8.67 2.75 -18.08
C TYR A 349 7.72 2.76 -16.89
N TYR A 350 6.66 3.56 -16.95
CA TYR A 350 5.57 3.51 -15.97
C TYR A 350 4.38 2.72 -16.50
N TRP A 351 3.72 3.18 -17.56
CA TRP A 351 2.49 2.57 -18.09
C TRP A 351 2.79 1.54 -19.17
N GLY A 352 2.52 0.29 -18.85
CA GLY A 352 2.70 -0.82 -19.79
C GLY A 352 1.38 -1.24 -20.42
N ALA A 353 1.16 -0.90 -21.70
CA ALA A 353 0.00 -1.35 -22.48
C ALA A 353 0.22 -2.80 -22.94
N GLY A 354 -0.34 -3.77 -22.23
CA GLY A 354 -0.26 -5.20 -22.49
C GLY A 354 -1.41 -5.73 -23.35
N VAL A 355 -1.42 -7.05 -23.54
CA VAL A 355 -2.44 -7.72 -24.36
C VAL A 355 -3.84 -7.36 -23.88
N ASP A 356 -4.69 -6.91 -24.81
CA ASP A 356 -6.11 -6.55 -24.58
C ASP A 356 -6.33 -5.60 -23.39
N SER A 357 -5.37 -4.74 -23.09
CA SER A 357 -5.51 -3.70 -22.07
C SER A 357 -6.26 -2.48 -22.59
N SER A 358 -6.89 -1.72 -21.68
CA SER A 358 -7.46 -0.41 -21.94
C SER A 358 -7.21 0.48 -20.71
N ILE A 359 -6.16 1.28 -20.77
CA ILE A 359 -5.81 2.24 -19.74
C ILE A 359 -6.47 3.57 -20.10
N TYR A 360 -7.19 4.16 -19.14
CA TYR A 360 -7.70 5.53 -19.19
C TYR A 360 -6.93 6.35 -18.17
N ALA A 361 -6.04 7.24 -18.64
CA ALA A 361 -5.19 8.03 -17.78
C ALA A 361 -5.56 9.51 -17.87
N GLU A 362 -5.71 10.19 -16.71
CA GLU A 362 -6.01 11.62 -16.70
C GLU A 362 -5.38 12.37 -15.51
N ASN A 363 -4.93 13.58 -15.78
CA ASN A 363 -4.40 14.52 -14.80
C ASN A 363 -3.29 13.95 -13.90
N ASN A 364 -2.33 13.22 -14.47
CA ASN A 364 -1.19 12.66 -13.76
C ASN A 364 0.03 13.61 -13.83
N ALA A 365 0.79 13.69 -12.76
CA ALA A 365 1.98 14.53 -12.67
C ALA A 365 3.27 13.69 -12.65
N PHE A 366 4.19 14.00 -13.55
CA PHE A 366 5.50 13.35 -13.64
C PHE A 366 6.60 14.37 -13.34
N GLU A 367 7.45 14.06 -12.37
CA GLU A 367 8.67 14.81 -12.07
C GLU A 367 9.88 13.94 -12.41
N LEU A 368 10.47 14.20 -13.56
CA LEU A 368 11.54 13.39 -14.12
C LEU A 368 12.90 14.09 -13.97
N ALA A 369 13.92 13.34 -13.58
CA ALA A 369 15.30 13.79 -13.57
C ALA A 369 15.75 14.20 -14.98
N ALA A 370 16.72 15.11 -15.04
CA ALA A 370 17.32 15.49 -16.30
C ALA A 370 17.90 14.26 -17.03
N GLY A 371 17.52 14.08 -18.30
CA GLY A 371 17.96 12.96 -19.14
C GLY A 371 16.98 11.81 -19.24
N VAL A 372 15.94 11.74 -18.39
CA VAL A 372 14.85 10.78 -18.56
C VAL A 372 13.91 11.28 -19.66
N ASP A 373 13.80 10.50 -20.74
CA ASP A 373 12.94 10.84 -21.89
C ASP A 373 11.46 10.59 -21.54
N PRO A 374 10.57 11.59 -21.65
CA PRO A 374 9.13 11.40 -21.42
C PRO A 374 8.50 10.32 -22.31
N ALA A 375 9.02 10.04 -23.49
CA ALA A 375 8.55 8.96 -24.36
C ALA A 375 8.65 7.57 -23.70
N ARG A 376 9.51 7.42 -22.68
CA ARG A 376 9.66 6.17 -21.92
C ARG A 376 8.57 5.97 -20.84
N ILE A 377 7.74 6.97 -20.56
CA ILE A 377 6.64 6.82 -19.60
C ILE A 377 5.69 5.70 -20.05
N VAL A 378 5.44 5.61 -21.35
CA VAL A 378 4.58 4.58 -21.96
C VAL A 378 5.44 3.50 -22.60
N ALA A 379 5.02 2.23 -22.45
CA ALA A 379 5.61 1.09 -23.15
C ALA A 379 4.54 0.16 -23.70
N ARG A 380 4.70 -0.27 -24.95
CA ARG A 380 3.82 -1.25 -25.56
C ARG A 380 4.29 -2.68 -25.30
N TRP A 381 3.45 -3.46 -24.67
CA TRP A 381 3.61 -4.89 -24.41
C TRP A 381 2.51 -5.69 -25.12
N LYS A 382 2.42 -5.56 -26.45
CA LYS A 382 1.38 -6.12 -27.33
C LYS A 382 -0.01 -5.50 -27.14
N GLY A 383 -0.15 -4.40 -26.39
CA GLY A 383 -1.37 -3.62 -26.32
C GLY A 383 -1.63 -2.84 -27.60
N GLU A 384 -2.86 -2.37 -27.79
CA GLU A 384 -3.28 -1.65 -28.99
C GLU A 384 -3.65 -0.21 -28.71
N ARG A 385 -3.96 0.12 -27.44
CA ARG A 385 -4.53 1.41 -27.04
C ARG A 385 -4.11 1.85 -25.64
N LEU A 386 -4.10 3.15 -25.46
CA LEU A 386 -3.99 3.87 -24.19
C LEU A 386 -4.55 5.27 -24.41
N PHE A 387 -5.50 5.69 -23.62
CA PHE A 387 -6.00 7.06 -23.62
C PHE A 387 -5.34 7.88 -22.53
N GLU A 388 -4.90 9.09 -22.88
CA GLU A 388 -4.29 10.00 -21.91
C GLU A 388 -4.77 11.43 -22.14
N THR A 389 -5.03 12.16 -21.06
CA THR A 389 -5.37 13.58 -21.09
C THR A 389 -4.93 14.31 -19.83
N GLY A 390 -4.48 15.56 -19.99
CA GLY A 390 -4.25 16.49 -18.89
C GLY A 390 -3.01 16.25 -18.04
N SER A 391 -2.15 15.29 -18.38
CA SER A 391 -0.91 15.03 -17.63
C SER A 391 0.16 16.08 -17.89
N THR A 392 1.10 16.18 -16.92
CA THR A 392 2.25 17.11 -17.03
C THR A 392 3.56 16.39 -16.77
N VAL A 393 4.63 16.81 -17.44
CA VAL A 393 6.01 16.44 -17.12
C VAL A 393 6.75 17.69 -16.66
N ASN A 394 7.29 17.64 -15.43
CA ASN A 394 7.99 18.78 -14.81
C ASN A 394 7.16 20.09 -14.83
N GLY A 395 5.83 19.95 -14.64
CA GLY A 395 4.87 21.05 -14.62
C GLY A 395 4.39 21.53 -15.99
N GLU A 396 4.93 21.03 -17.09
CA GLU A 396 4.52 21.40 -18.45
C GLU A 396 3.58 20.37 -19.05
N PRO A 397 2.47 20.76 -19.70
CA PRO A 397 1.56 19.85 -20.39
C PRO A 397 2.28 18.98 -21.42
N VAL A 398 1.91 17.71 -21.52
CA VAL A 398 2.52 16.75 -22.43
C VAL A 398 1.46 15.86 -23.09
N ASP A 399 1.66 15.49 -24.34
CA ASP A 399 0.96 14.42 -25.04
C ASP A 399 1.81 13.14 -24.94
N LEU A 400 1.56 12.30 -23.95
CA LEU A 400 2.38 11.12 -23.66
C LEU A 400 2.24 10.04 -24.72
N VAL A 401 1.03 9.83 -25.26
CA VAL A 401 0.79 8.87 -26.34
C VAL A 401 1.45 9.34 -27.62
N GLY A 402 1.35 10.63 -27.94
CA GLY A 402 2.04 11.24 -29.07
C GLY A 402 3.56 11.15 -28.97
N ALA A 403 4.13 11.42 -27.78
CA ALA A 403 5.57 11.31 -27.54
C ALA A 403 6.05 9.86 -27.70
N TYR A 404 5.36 8.88 -27.14
CA TYR A 404 5.64 7.47 -27.36
C TYR A 404 5.55 7.09 -28.84
N ASN A 405 4.44 7.44 -29.53
CA ASN A 405 4.23 7.12 -30.93
C ASN A 405 5.26 7.77 -31.87
N ALA A 406 5.83 8.89 -31.49
CA ALA A 406 6.93 9.53 -32.22
C ALA A 406 8.26 8.80 -32.05
N SER A 407 8.46 8.04 -30.95
CA SER A 407 9.69 7.31 -30.66
C SER A 407 9.76 5.91 -31.25
N VAL A 408 8.64 5.36 -31.78
CA VAL A 408 8.54 4.00 -32.26
C VAL A 408 8.10 3.91 -33.73
N GLY A 409 8.27 2.74 -34.36
CA GLY A 409 7.78 2.47 -35.70
C GLY A 409 6.24 2.39 -35.76
N GLU A 410 5.67 2.56 -36.96
CA GLU A 410 4.21 2.57 -37.17
C GLU A 410 3.51 1.29 -36.63
N ALA A 411 4.15 0.13 -36.74
CA ALA A 411 3.61 -1.14 -36.26
C ALA A 411 3.51 -1.25 -34.73
N ASP A 412 4.24 -0.39 -34.00
CA ASP A 412 4.31 -0.40 -32.56
C ASP A 412 3.56 0.77 -31.91
N ARG A 413 2.87 1.59 -32.70
CA ARG A 413 2.09 2.71 -32.20
C ARG A 413 0.84 2.23 -31.45
N LEU A 414 0.44 3.03 -30.47
CA LEU A 414 -0.80 2.88 -29.72
C LEU A 414 -1.86 3.85 -30.26
N ALA A 415 -3.12 3.41 -30.30
CA ALA A 415 -4.25 4.31 -30.50
C ALA A 415 -4.46 5.13 -29.21
N ASP A 416 -4.62 6.45 -29.38
CA ASP A 416 -4.99 7.35 -28.27
C ASP A 416 -6.50 7.25 -28.02
N GLU A 417 -6.90 6.14 -27.43
CA GLU A 417 -8.29 5.83 -27.09
C GLU A 417 -8.38 4.83 -25.94
N ALA A 418 -9.52 4.82 -25.25
CA ALA A 418 -9.93 3.74 -24.36
C ALA A 418 -11.26 3.14 -24.84
N ARG A 419 -11.50 1.84 -24.58
CA ARG A 419 -12.77 1.17 -24.93
C ARG A 419 -13.93 1.49 -24.00
N TRP A 420 -13.68 2.28 -22.96
CA TRP A 420 -14.63 2.64 -21.91
C TRP A 420 -14.30 4.03 -21.36
N THR A 421 -15.23 4.59 -20.57
CA THR A 421 -15.02 5.86 -19.86
C THR A 421 -15.29 5.63 -18.36
N PRO A 422 -14.44 6.11 -17.46
CA PRO A 422 -14.64 5.98 -16.02
C PRO A 422 -15.97 6.61 -15.58
N THR A 423 -16.68 5.91 -14.69
CA THR A 423 -17.95 6.37 -14.10
C THR A 423 -17.96 6.27 -12.59
N LEU A 424 -16.98 5.58 -12.02
CA LEU A 424 -16.76 5.45 -10.59
C LEU A 424 -15.43 6.14 -10.28
N HIS A 425 -15.49 7.39 -9.89
CA HIS A 425 -14.33 8.17 -9.43
C HIS A 425 -14.82 9.36 -8.62
N GLY A 426 -14.02 9.78 -7.66
CA GLY A 426 -14.19 11.04 -6.95
C GLY A 426 -13.89 12.25 -7.84
N THR A 427 -13.62 13.38 -7.22
CA THR A 427 -13.16 14.58 -7.95
C THR A 427 -11.80 14.31 -8.57
N VAL A 428 -11.66 14.60 -9.87
CA VAL A 428 -10.36 14.61 -10.53
C VAL A 428 -9.73 15.98 -10.30
N ASP A 429 -8.66 16.00 -9.51
CA ASP A 429 -7.96 17.23 -9.16
C ASP A 429 -7.20 17.83 -10.36
N PRO A 430 -7.07 19.15 -10.42
CA PRO A 430 -6.21 19.79 -11.44
C PRO A 430 -4.78 19.29 -11.31
N THR A 431 -4.15 18.90 -12.41
CA THR A 431 -2.81 18.28 -12.43
C THR A 431 -1.74 19.08 -11.67
N TRP A 432 -1.79 20.39 -11.72
CA TRP A 432 -0.83 21.25 -11.00
C TRP A 432 -0.94 21.14 -9.46
N ALA A 433 -2.07 20.66 -8.92
CA ALA A 433 -2.26 20.45 -7.49
C ALA A 433 -1.80 19.05 -7.04
N VAL A 434 -1.77 18.10 -7.95
CA VAL A 434 -1.48 16.68 -7.66
C VAL A 434 -0.19 16.49 -6.88
N PRO A 435 0.97 17.11 -7.23
CA PRO A 435 2.20 16.90 -6.46
C PRO A 435 2.08 17.30 -4.99
N ALA A 436 1.38 18.38 -4.70
CA ALA A 436 1.22 18.85 -3.32
C ALA A 436 0.23 17.98 -2.53
N ILE A 437 -0.90 17.61 -3.14
CA ILE A 437 -1.91 16.73 -2.53
C ILE A 437 -1.28 15.37 -2.22
N VAL A 438 -0.69 14.73 -3.20
CA VAL A 438 -0.16 13.37 -3.08
C VAL A 438 1.01 13.30 -2.09
N ARG A 439 1.96 14.25 -2.12
CA ARG A 439 3.06 14.27 -1.15
C ARG A 439 2.59 14.44 0.30
N SER A 440 1.48 15.12 0.51
CA SER A 440 0.97 15.35 1.87
C SER A 440 0.13 14.20 2.39
N SER A 441 -0.48 13.38 1.52
CA SER A 441 -1.47 12.39 1.90
C SER A 441 -1.12 10.94 1.54
N ALA A 442 -0.25 10.68 0.57
CA ALA A 442 0.09 9.31 0.18
C ALA A 442 1.10 8.64 1.12
N GLY A 443 0.86 7.36 1.41
CA GLY A 443 1.70 6.50 2.23
C GLY A 443 1.21 6.30 3.66
N ALA A 444 1.78 5.32 4.34
CA ALA A 444 1.49 5.01 5.72
C ALA A 444 1.83 6.20 6.65
N GLY A 445 1.07 6.33 7.73
CA GLY A 445 1.21 7.44 8.69
C GLY A 445 0.58 8.75 8.23
N ARG A 446 -0.12 8.76 7.10
CA ARG A 446 -0.81 9.94 6.57
C ARG A 446 -2.29 9.98 6.97
N LEU A 447 -2.87 8.85 7.34
CA LEU A 447 -4.16 8.82 8.04
C LEU A 447 -3.96 9.22 9.51
N GLY A 448 -4.99 9.86 10.08
CA GLY A 448 -5.01 10.10 11.53
C GLY A 448 -5.03 8.77 12.28
N PRO A 449 -4.52 8.72 13.51
CA PRO A 449 -4.46 7.48 14.27
C PRO A 449 -5.85 6.99 14.64
N VAL A 450 -5.96 5.68 14.68
CA VAL A 450 -7.13 4.91 15.13
C VAL A 450 -6.97 4.66 16.62
N ASP A 451 -8.06 4.81 17.40
CA ASP A 451 -8.12 4.48 18.83
C ASP A 451 -6.96 4.99 19.70
N ALA A 452 -6.54 6.22 19.47
CA ALA A 452 -5.58 6.86 20.37
C ALA A 452 -6.18 6.95 21.80
N PRO A 453 -5.37 6.73 22.84
CA PRO A 453 -5.84 6.84 24.21
C PRO A 453 -6.36 8.25 24.50
N ALA A 454 -7.31 8.36 25.41
CA ALA A 454 -7.79 9.66 25.86
C ALA A 454 -6.63 10.45 26.47
N TYR A 455 -6.58 11.74 26.16
CA TYR A 455 -5.59 12.63 26.76
C TYR A 455 -5.69 12.61 28.30
N ASP A 456 -4.58 12.33 28.97
CA ASP A 456 -4.44 12.42 30.43
C ASP A 456 -3.52 13.62 30.77
N PRO A 457 -4.01 14.64 31.47
CA PRO A 457 -3.21 15.82 31.84
C PRO A 457 -2.04 15.48 32.79
N HIS A 458 -2.03 14.30 33.42
CA HIS A 458 -0.97 13.85 34.32
C HIS A 458 0.09 12.98 33.62
N ALA A 459 -0.22 12.45 32.44
CA ALA A 459 0.72 11.66 31.65
C ALA A 459 1.82 12.51 31.03
N THR A 460 2.88 11.84 30.62
CA THR A 460 3.99 12.41 29.86
C THR A 460 3.97 11.87 28.46
N TYR A 461 4.11 12.74 27.47
CA TYR A 461 4.06 12.40 26.05
C TYR A 461 5.37 12.79 25.39
N GLY A 462 5.91 11.91 24.55
CA GLY A 462 7.04 12.17 23.67
C GLY A 462 6.60 12.69 22.29
N ALA A 463 7.56 13.12 21.49
CA ALA A 463 7.28 13.44 20.08
C ALA A 463 6.77 12.18 19.35
N GLY A 464 5.64 12.30 18.64
CA GLY A 464 4.99 11.19 17.95
C GLY A 464 3.82 10.58 18.72
N ASP A 465 3.78 10.71 20.06
CA ASP A 465 2.65 10.18 20.85
C ASP A 465 1.33 10.81 20.44
N VAL A 466 0.29 9.99 20.43
CA VAL A 466 -1.03 10.39 19.97
C VAL A 466 -2.09 10.19 21.04
N VAL A 467 -3.05 11.14 21.08
CA VAL A 467 -4.16 11.12 22.04
C VAL A 467 -5.44 11.60 21.40
N VAL A 468 -6.58 11.17 21.96
CA VAL A 468 -7.90 11.76 21.69
C VAL A 468 -8.23 12.78 22.77
N HIS A 469 -8.64 13.99 22.38
CA HIS A 469 -9.13 15.03 23.26
C HIS A 469 -10.30 15.76 22.60
N ASP A 470 -11.42 15.88 23.33
CA ASP A 470 -12.67 16.51 22.86
C ASP A 470 -13.14 15.99 21.48
N GLY A 471 -12.98 14.67 21.23
CA GLY A 471 -13.40 14.02 20.00
C GLY A 471 -12.49 14.27 18.79
N ALA A 472 -11.36 14.97 18.95
CA ALA A 472 -10.35 15.15 17.94
C ALA A 472 -9.06 14.39 18.31
N VAL A 473 -8.29 14.02 17.31
CA VAL A 473 -7.04 13.29 17.46
C VAL A 473 -5.87 14.24 17.35
N PHE A 474 -4.91 14.13 18.27
CA PHE A 474 -3.75 14.99 18.34
C PHE A 474 -2.47 14.18 18.45
N ARG A 475 -1.41 14.63 17.76
CA ARG A 475 -0.05 14.10 17.84
C ARG A 475 0.86 15.10 18.55
N ALA A 476 1.65 14.62 19.51
CA ALA A 476 2.67 15.43 20.15
C ALA A 476 3.83 15.72 19.18
N GLN A 477 4.13 16.98 18.94
CA GLN A 477 5.25 17.42 18.09
C GLN A 477 6.60 17.40 18.83
N TRP A 478 6.55 17.50 20.16
CA TRP A 478 7.67 17.42 21.09
C TRP A 478 7.16 17.01 22.47
N TYR A 479 8.06 16.85 23.42
CA TYR A 479 7.72 16.51 24.80
C TYR A 479 6.59 17.39 25.36
N ALA A 480 5.55 16.75 25.90
CA ALA A 480 4.38 17.39 26.48
C ALA A 480 4.04 16.78 27.84
N ARG A 481 3.72 17.62 28.82
CA ARG A 481 3.13 17.24 30.10
C ARG A 481 2.23 18.36 30.59
N GLY A 482 0.98 18.05 30.91
CA GLY A 482 0.00 19.04 31.38
C GLY A 482 -0.42 20.09 30.33
N ALA A 483 0.04 19.98 29.10
CA ALA A 483 -0.36 20.84 27.99
C ALA A 483 -1.56 20.25 27.30
N THR A 484 -2.74 20.85 27.44
CA THR A 484 -3.99 20.40 26.84
C THR A 484 -3.91 20.53 25.31
N PRO A 485 -4.35 19.49 24.53
CA PRO A 485 -4.47 19.58 23.08
C PRO A 485 -5.40 20.69 22.62
N GLY A 486 -5.18 21.21 21.39
CA GLY A 486 -6.03 22.22 20.76
C GLY A 486 -5.48 23.65 20.74
N ALA A 487 -4.45 23.98 21.54
CA ALA A 487 -3.82 25.29 21.48
C ALA A 487 -2.95 25.44 20.22
N ALA A 488 -3.19 26.47 19.40
CA ALA A 488 -2.52 26.70 18.11
C ALA A 488 -0.98 26.63 18.18
N TRP A 489 -0.37 27.06 19.25
CA TRP A 489 1.09 27.08 19.44
C TRP A 489 1.58 26.09 20.53
N GLY A 490 0.72 25.15 20.95
CA GLY A 490 1.07 24.09 21.89
C GLY A 490 1.88 22.95 21.27
N PRO A 491 2.24 21.92 22.07
CA PRO A 491 2.95 20.74 21.58
C PRO A 491 2.11 19.83 20.70
N TRP A 492 0.82 20.06 20.57
CA TRP A 492 -0.12 19.17 19.90
C TRP A 492 -0.48 19.68 18.51
N GLU A 493 -0.49 18.77 17.55
CA GLU A 493 -1.01 18.97 16.21
C GLU A 493 -2.27 18.12 16.03
N GLU A 494 -3.36 18.71 15.57
CA GLU A 494 -4.58 17.99 15.26
C GLU A 494 -4.45 17.27 13.91
N LEU A 495 -4.80 15.99 13.89
CA LEU A 495 -4.67 15.11 12.73
C LEU A 495 -6.03 14.92 12.01
N ALA A 496 -6.71 16.02 11.69
CA ALA A 496 -7.96 15.96 10.95
C ALA A 496 -7.69 15.68 9.45
N THR A 497 -8.45 14.75 8.86
CA THR A 497 -8.52 14.50 7.42
C THR A 497 -9.96 14.56 6.94
N ASN A 498 -10.20 14.81 5.64
CA ASN A 498 -11.52 14.66 5.04
C ASN A 498 -11.82 13.18 4.74
N GLU A 499 -12.97 12.91 4.13
CA GLU A 499 -13.40 11.55 3.76
C GLU A 499 -12.45 10.87 2.74
N GLN A 500 -11.71 11.66 1.97
CA GLN A 500 -10.71 11.19 1.01
C GLN A 500 -9.29 11.08 1.62
N GLY A 501 -9.15 11.28 2.94
CA GLY A 501 -7.85 11.22 3.62
C GLY A 501 -6.98 12.48 3.47
N VAL A 502 -7.43 13.50 2.73
CA VAL A 502 -6.66 14.74 2.57
C VAL A 502 -6.66 15.52 3.89
N PRO A 503 -5.49 16.02 4.35
CA PRO A 503 -5.40 16.79 5.57
C PRO A 503 -6.33 18.00 5.60
N VAL A 504 -7.13 18.13 6.65
CA VAL A 504 -7.93 19.33 6.89
C VAL A 504 -7.10 20.37 7.63
N TRP A 505 -7.16 21.62 7.19
CA TRP A 505 -6.53 22.69 7.94
C TRP A 505 -7.14 22.82 9.34
N THR A 506 -6.28 22.91 10.33
CA THR A 506 -6.65 23.24 11.72
C THR A 506 -5.68 24.29 12.27
N PRO A 507 -6.05 25.04 13.32
CA PRO A 507 -5.15 26.04 13.90
C PRO A 507 -3.84 25.45 14.48
N THR A 508 -3.82 24.16 14.73
CA THR A 508 -2.66 23.46 15.31
C THR A 508 -1.79 22.79 14.25
N ARG A 509 -2.32 22.60 13.04
CA ARG A 509 -1.59 21.90 11.96
C ARG A 509 -0.36 22.66 11.51
N VAL A 510 0.73 21.93 11.37
CA VAL A 510 1.97 22.42 10.78
C VAL A 510 1.99 22.09 9.31
N VAL A 511 2.16 23.10 8.46
CA VAL A 511 2.33 22.93 7.02
C VAL A 511 3.67 23.50 6.56
N ARG A 512 4.25 22.91 5.52
CA ARG A 512 5.47 23.34 4.86
C ARG A 512 5.18 23.76 3.43
N ALA A 513 6.13 24.40 2.78
CA ALA A 513 5.97 24.73 1.37
C ALA A 513 5.67 23.46 0.54
N GLY A 514 4.57 23.50 -0.20
CA GLY A 514 4.09 22.39 -1.02
C GLY A 514 3.01 21.51 -0.35
N ASP A 515 2.83 21.58 0.97
CA ASP A 515 1.78 20.80 1.64
C ASP A 515 0.38 21.31 1.24
N ALA A 516 -0.52 20.35 0.99
CA ALA A 516 -1.92 20.64 0.70
C ALA A 516 -2.81 20.42 1.94
N VAL A 517 -3.82 21.25 2.10
CA VAL A 517 -4.86 21.10 3.11
C VAL A 517 -6.22 21.47 2.54
N VAL A 518 -7.27 20.84 3.03
CA VAL A 518 -8.65 21.24 2.76
C VAL A 518 -9.13 22.24 3.82
N HIS A 519 -9.72 23.34 3.37
CA HIS A 519 -10.36 24.33 4.24
C HIS A 519 -11.56 24.93 3.52
N ASP A 520 -12.71 24.95 4.19
CA ASP A 520 -14.02 25.43 3.65
C ASP A 520 -14.37 24.84 2.28
N GLY A 521 -14.12 23.53 2.09
CA GLY A 521 -14.45 22.82 0.86
C GLY A 521 -13.50 23.09 -0.32
N ALA A 522 -12.45 23.88 -0.11
CA ALA A 522 -11.42 24.15 -1.12
C ALA A 522 -10.09 23.56 -0.71
N VAL A 523 -9.28 23.16 -1.70
CA VAL A 523 -7.90 22.73 -1.48
C VAL A 523 -6.97 23.93 -1.51
N TRP A 524 -6.07 24.00 -0.57
CA TRP A 524 -5.07 25.07 -0.40
C TRP A 524 -3.67 24.48 -0.33
N VAL A 525 -2.72 25.08 -1.03
CA VAL A 525 -1.31 24.68 -0.99
C VAL A 525 -0.50 25.72 -0.25
N ALA A 526 0.31 25.27 0.70
CA ALA A 526 1.19 26.12 1.47
C ALA A 526 2.38 26.60 0.62
N ARG A 527 2.67 27.90 0.67
CA ARG A 527 3.81 28.56 -0.02
C ARG A 527 5.10 28.47 0.81
N TRP A 528 4.97 28.42 2.12
CA TRP A 528 6.05 28.32 3.09
C TRP A 528 5.54 27.72 4.40
N TRP A 529 6.43 27.43 5.31
CA TRP A 529 6.07 26.92 6.63
C TRP A 529 5.06 27.83 7.34
N SER A 530 3.98 27.25 7.83
CA SER A 530 2.95 27.96 8.57
C SER A 530 2.32 27.09 9.65
N ARG A 531 1.85 27.76 10.70
CA ARG A 531 1.01 27.18 11.76
C ARG A 531 0.07 28.28 12.26
N GLY A 532 -1.21 27.95 12.51
CA GLY A 532 -2.19 28.85 13.06
C GLY A 532 -2.65 29.98 12.12
N GLN A 533 -2.19 30.01 10.87
CA GLN A 533 -2.64 30.97 9.86
C GLN A 533 -3.67 30.29 8.96
N GLU A 534 -4.86 30.86 8.92
CA GLU A 534 -6.01 30.31 8.20
C GLU A 534 -5.89 30.51 6.68
N PRO A 535 -6.13 29.47 5.85
CA PRO A 535 -6.21 29.63 4.41
C PRO A 535 -7.28 30.64 3.99
N GLY A 536 -6.94 31.54 3.07
CA GLY A 536 -7.88 32.55 2.57
C GLY A 536 -8.03 33.79 3.44
N ALA A 537 -7.57 33.81 4.69
CA ALA A 537 -7.69 34.96 5.59
C ALA A 537 -6.93 36.21 5.10
N ALA A 538 -5.90 36.05 4.29
CA ALA A 538 -5.13 37.14 3.72
C ALA A 538 -4.66 36.82 2.29
N SER A 539 -4.76 37.79 1.39
CA SER A 539 -4.32 37.66 -0.01
C SER A 539 -2.83 37.35 -0.17
N TRP A 540 -2.01 37.74 0.80
CA TRP A 540 -0.56 37.47 0.88
C TRP A 540 -0.21 36.46 1.99
N GLY A 541 -1.15 35.57 2.32
CA GLY A 541 -0.97 34.53 3.32
C GLY A 541 -0.07 33.38 2.84
N PRO A 542 0.21 32.43 3.75
CA PRO A 542 1.04 31.25 3.44
C PRO A 542 0.37 30.27 2.48
N PHE A 543 -0.88 30.47 2.13
CA PHE A 543 -1.63 29.55 1.28
C PHE A 543 -2.01 30.19 -0.06
N ARG A 544 -2.11 29.36 -1.09
CA ARG A 544 -2.80 29.67 -2.34
C ARG A 544 -3.93 28.67 -2.55
N ALA A 545 -5.06 29.15 -3.03
CA ALA A 545 -6.15 28.24 -3.41
C ALA A 545 -5.74 27.41 -4.61
N VAL A 546 -6.17 26.18 -4.63
CA VAL A 546 -6.21 25.29 -5.77
C VAL A 546 -7.59 25.51 -6.37
N GLY A 547 -7.65 26.33 -7.46
CA GLY A 547 -8.90 26.77 -8.06
C GLY A 547 -9.57 25.73 -8.91
#